data_e3446cd2fe4167e1eacf34678ffc4ffa
#
_entry.id   e3446cd2fe4167e1eacf34678ffc4ffa
#
_cell.length_a   1.000
_cell.length_b   1.000
_cell.length_c   1.000
_cell.angle_alpha   90.00
_cell.angle_beta   90.00
_cell.angle_gamma   90.00
#
_symmetry.space_group_name_H-M   'P 1'
#
loop_
_entity.id
_entity.type
_entity.pdbx_description
1 polymer ?
#
loop_
_entity_poly.entity_id
_entity_poly.type
_entity_poly.pdbx_seq_one_letter_code
_entity_poly.pdbx_strand_id
1 'polypeptide(L)'
;MKKIIAAIIFVLAPAVCLAGGHSALGGSGTGVRVDLKTIEGTSGTHVQITTNDIWMYENPPEGFPEAMRVTCNYFQVFATGQQPPIGGIGACQTHDPDGDISLNTGIFQPNGTIAVTITAGTGQWAALTGAKFQGKTRNSLDGGTVYDFVPVN
;
A
#
# COMPACT_ATOMS: atom_id res chain seq x y z
N MET A 1 15.03 -62.15 -10.73
CA MET A 1 14.64 -60.77 -11.09
C MET A 1 13.87 -60.19 -9.92
N LYS A 2 14.51 -59.34 -9.09
CA LYS A 2 13.87 -58.70 -7.93
C LYS A 2 13.36 -57.30 -8.38
N LYS A 3 12.04 -57.07 -8.32
CA LYS A 3 11.40 -55.80 -8.61
C LYS A 3 11.49 -54.93 -7.35
N ILE A 4 12.22 -53.84 -7.43
CA ILE A 4 12.28 -52.80 -6.39
C ILE A 4 11.12 -51.83 -6.67
N ILE A 5 10.14 -51.79 -5.77
CA ILE A 5 9.06 -50.82 -5.80
C ILE A 5 9.55 -49.59 -4.97
N ALA A 6 9.83 -48.50 -5.64
CA ALA A 6 10.13 -47.22 -4.98
C ALA A 6 8.82 -46.55 -4.55
N ALA A 7 8.58 -46.48 -3.26
CA ALA A 7 7.48 -45.72 -2.71
C ALA A 7 7.85 -44.22 -2.66
N ILE A 8 7.15 -43.40 -3.43
CA ILE A 8 7.28 -41.96 -3.39
C ILE A 8 6.41 -41.46 -2.22
N ILE A 9 7.05 -41.05 -1.15
CA ILE A 9 6.38 -40.40 -0.03
C ILE A 9 6.15 -38.91 -0.40
N PHE A 10 4.92 -38.59 -0.72
CA PHE A 10 4.48 -37.19 -0.84
C PHE A 10 4.39 -36.59 0.58
N VAL A 11 5.36 -35.76 0.95
CA VAL A 11 5.26 -34.94 2.16
C VAL A 11 4.34 -33.77 1.85
N LEU A 12 3.08 -33.89 2.26
CA LEU A 12 2.16 -32.74 2.34
C LEU A 12 2.67 -31.82 3.46
N ALA A 13 3.37 -30.75 3.09
CA ALA A 13 3.60 -29.66 4.02
C ALA A 13 2.24 -29.02 4.37
N PRO A 14 1.89 -28.87 5.66
CA PRO A 14 0.67 -28.16 6.01
C PRO A 14 0.81 -26.70 5.55
N ALA A 15 -0.07 -26.27 4.66
CA ALA A 15 -0.25 -24.85 4.37
C ALA A 15 -0.75 -24.20 5.67
N VAL A 16 0.15 -23.54 6.38
CA VAL A 16 -0.23 -22.70 7.52
C VAL A 16 -1.00 -21.53 6.93
N CYS A 17 -2.34 -21.62 6.94
CA CYS A 17 -3.22 -20.48 6.68
C CYS A 17 -2.96 -19.43 7.77
N LEU A 18 -2.18 -18.41 7.48
CA LEU A 18 -2.06 -17.20 8.28
C LEU A 18 -3.34 -16.36 8.12
N ALA A 19 -4.46 -16.88 8.57
CA ALA A 19 -5.76 -16.21 8.52
C ALA A 19 -5.95 -15.15 9.62
N GLY A 20 -4.87 -14.60 10.19
CA GLY A 20 -4.95 -13.65 11.30
C GLY A 20 -4.04 -12.41 11.19
N GLY A 21 -3.18 -12.34 10.17
CA GLY A 21 -2.13 -11.31 10.14
C GLY A 21 -2.51 -9.94 9.58
N HIS A 22 -3.63 -9.81 8.89
CA HIS A 22 -3.99 -8.57 8.19
C HIS A 22 -4.38 -7.40 9.12
N SER A 23 -4.88 -7.70 10.32
CA SER A 23 -5.31 -6.66 11.29
C SER A 23 -4.15 -5.96 12.02
N ALA A 24 -2.93 -6.47 11.91
CA ALA A 24 -1.78 -5.96 12.66
C ALA A 24 -0.92 -4.93 11.90
N LEU A 25 -1.18 -4.67 10.62
CA LEU A 25 -0.36 -3.80 9.78
C LEU A 25 -0.92 -2.36 9.66
N GLY A 26 -1.58 -1.85 10.68
CA GLY A 26 -1.92 -0.43 10.77
C GLY A 26 -0.69 0.42 11.06
N GLY A 27 -0.76 1.70 10.74
CA GLY A 27 0.35 2.60 10.98
C GLY A 27 0.12 4.01 10.46
N SER A 28 1.20 4.72 10.33
CA SER A 28 1.23 6.08 9.79
C SER A 28 2.27 6.21 8.69
N GLY A 29 2.13 7.25 7.88
CA GLY A 29 3.10 7.59 6.86
C GLY A 29 3.36 9.09 6.79
N THR A 30 4.55 9.40 6.34
CA THR A 30 4.92 10.77 5.96
C THR A 30 5.36 10.76 4.51
N GLY A 31 4.83 11.67 3.69
CA GLY A 31 5.19 11.80 2.28
C GLY A 31 5.71 13.18 1.97
N VAL A 32 6.79 13.24 1.21
CA VAL A 32 7.34 14.48 0.65
C VAL A 32 7.10 14.48 -0.85
N ARG A 33 6.44 15.53 -1.33
CA ARG A 33 6.20 15.73 -2.76
C ARG A 33 7.51 16.03 -3.49
N VAL A 34 7.82 15.24 -4.52
CA VAL A 34 9.02 15.40 -5.35
C VAL A 34 8.70 15.86 -6.77
N ASP A 35 7.46 15.65 -7.24
CA ASP A 35 6.98 16.19 -8.52
C ASP A 35 5.48 16.52 -8.44
N LEU A 36 5.07 17.54 -9.18
CA LEU A 36 3.70 18.00 -9.31
C LEU A 36 3.43 18.47 -10.73
N LYS A 37 2.44 17.88 -11.37
CA LYS A 37 1.92 18.33 -12.66
C LYS A 37 0.45 18.60 -12.57
N THR A 38 0.00 19.69 -13.17
CA THR A 38 -1.37 20.16 -13.11
C THR A 38 -1.89 20.38 -14.53
N ILE A 39 -3.10 19.94 -14.79
CA ILE A 39 -3.85 20.24 -16.01
C ILE A 39 -5.14 20.93 -15.58
N GLU A 40 -5.26 22.19 -15.97
CA GLU A 40 -6.45 23.00 -15.69
C GLU A 40 -7.55 22.70 -16.70
N GLY A 41 -8.76 22.51 -16.22
CA GLY A 41 -9.98 22.39 -16.99
C GLY A 41 -11.00 23.44 -16.59
N THR A 42 -12.06 23.57 -17.35
CA THR A 42 -13.11 24.60 -17.12
C THR A 42 -13.84 24.43 -15.79
N SER A 43 -14.00 23.17 -15.33
CA SER A 43 -14.78 22.83 -14.13
C SER A 43 -13.96 22.11 -13.06
N GLY A 44 -12.64 22.08 -13.20
CA GLY A 44 -11.78 21.42 -12.23
C GLY A 44 -10.36 21.25 -12.72
N THR A 45 -9.56 20.59 -11.90
CA THR A 45 -8.13 20.42 -12.10
C THR A 45 -7.78 18.95 -11.97
N HIS A 46 -7.00 18.42 -12.92
CA HIS A 46 -6.32 17.16 -12.78
C HIS A 46 -4.91 17.39 -12.25
N VAL A 47 -4.55 16.66 -11.21
CA VAL A 47 -3.24 16.77 -10.56
C VAL A 47 -2.55 15.42 -10.57
N GLN A 48 -1.32 15.38 -11.04
CA GLN A 48 -0.40 14.25 -10.89
C GLN A 48 0.65 14.61 -9.85
N ILE A 49 0.83 13.76 -8.86
CA ILE A 49 1.77 13.96 -7.75
C ILE A 49 2.66 12.73 -7.65
N THR A 50 3.98 12.95 -7.54
CA THR A 50 4.91 11.92 -7.10
C THR A 50 5.42 12.27 -5.71
N THR A 51 5.43 11.30 -4.81
CA THR A 51 5.95 11.46 -3.45
C THR A 51 6.97 10.39 -3.11
N ASN A 52 7.91 10.75 -2.23
CA ASN A 52 8.75 9.81 -1.50
C ASN A 52 8.27 9.79 -0.06
N ASP A 53 7.87 8.62 0.38
CA ASP A 53 7.22 8.41 1.66
C ASP A 53 8.05 7.47 2.55
N ILE A 54 7.80 7.56 3.84
CA ILE A 54 8.18 6.54 4.82
C ILE A 54 6.89 6.05 5.47
N TRP A 55 6.65 4.75 5.40
CA TRP A 55 5.58 4.09 6.14
C TRP A 55 6.14 3.49 7.40
N MET A 56 5.43 3.69 8.52
CA MET A 56 5.78 3.19 9.85
C MET A 56 4.60 2.36 10.35
N TYR A 57 4.87 1.11 10.71
CA TYR A 57 3.86 0.18 11.19
C TYR A 57 3.79 0.19 12.71
N GLU A 58 2.59 0.19 13.26
CA GLU A 58 2.35 0.05 14.69
C GLU A 58 2.22 -1.45 15.02
N ASN A 59 3.14 -1.95 15.86
CA ASN A 59 3.16 -3.35 16.28
C ASN A 59 3.16 -4.35 15.11
N PRO A 60 4.12 -4.27 14.18
CA PRO A 60 4.17 -5.19 13.06
C PRO A 60 4.33 -6.64 13.57
N PRO A 61 3.78 -7.62 12.84
CA PRO A 61 4.02 -9.03 13.15
C PRO A 61 5.51 -9.38 13.10
N GLU A 62 5.88 -10.46 13.80
CA GLU A 62 7.25 -10.96 13.75
C GLU A 62 7.71 -11.19 12.29
N GLY A 63 8.90 -10.69 11.97
CA GLY A 63 9.47 -10.75 10.63
C GLY A 63 9.07 -9.60 9.71
N PHE A 64 8.11 -8.76 10.10
CA PHE A 64 7.78 -7.56 9.32
C PHE A 64 8.58 -6.34 9.79
N PRO A 65 8.97 -5.43 8.87
CA PRO A 65 9.73 -4.25 9.23
C PRO A 65 8.86 -3.25 10.02
N GLU A 66 9.50 -2.48 10.90
CA GLU A 66 8.85 -1.34 11.58
C GLU A 66 8.63 -0.16 10.63
N ALA A 67 9.47 -0.04 9.60
CA ALA A 67 9.35 1.04 8.60
C ALA A 67 9.85 0.59 7.24
N MET A 68 9.33 1.23 6.19
CA MET A 68 9.75 0.99 4.81
C MET A 68 9.75 2.26 3.97
N ARG A 69 10.57 2.26 2.91
CA ARG A 69 10.59 3.33 1.91
C ARG A 69 9.50 3.08 0.90
N VAL A 70 8.87 4.16 0.48
CA VAL A 70 7.76 4.11 -0.46
C VAL A 70 7.91 5.22 -1.50
N THR A 71 7.66 4.90 -2.76
CA THR A 71 7.48 5.89 -3.82
C THR A 71 6.08 5.76 -4.37
N CYS A 72 5.30 6.83 -4.31
CA CYS A 72 3.93 6.85 -4.78
C CYS A 72 3.73 7.79 -5.97
N ASN A 73 2.85 7.39 -6.87
CA ASN A 73 2.34 8.22 -7.95
C ASN A 73 0.82 8.30 -7.81
N TYR A 74 0.30 9.52 -7.73
CA TYR A 74 -1.13 9.80 -7.57
C TYR A 74 -1.65 10.60 -8.75
N PHE A 75 -2.87 10.28 -9.17
CA PHE A 75 -3.64 11.00 -10.16
C PHE A 75 -4.98 11.38 -9.54
N GLN A 76 -5.22 12.65 -9.32
CA GLN A 76 -6.38 13.17 -8.60
C GLN A 76 -7.13 14.20 -9.45
N VAL A 77 -8.45 14.21 -9.29
CA VAL A 77 -9.31 15.23 -9.91
C VAL A 77 -9.99 16.03 -8.82
N PHE A 78 -9.86 17.34 -8.90
CA PHE A 78 -10.52 18.30 -8.01
C PHE A 78 -11.57 19.07 -8.82
N ALA A 79 -12.78 19.19 -8.32
CA ALA A 79 -13.74 20.14 -8.86
C ALA A 79 -13.38 21.56 -8.41
N THR A 80 -13.70 22.57 -9.20
CA THR A 80 -13.39 23.97 -8.89
C THR A 80 -13.86 24.34 -7.49
N GLY A 81 -12.93 24.82 -6.67
CA GLY A 81 -13.18 25.27 -5.29
C GLY A 81 -13.50 24.15 -4.30
N GLN A 82 -13.32 22.87 -4.65
CA GLN A 82 -13.60 21.74 -3.77
C GLN A 82 -12.33 21.07 -3.25
N GLN A 83 -12.39 20.65 -2.00
CA GLN A 83 -11.45 19.77 -1.31
C GLN A 83 -12.27 18.81 -0.43
N PRO A 84 -11.94 17.56 -0.32
CA PRO A 84 -10.86 16.80 -0.96
C PRO A 84 -11.10 16.55 -2.47
N PRO A 85 -10.23 15.78 -3.18
CA PRO A 85 -10.46 15.42 -4.57
C PRO A 85 -11.78 14.68 -4.72
N ILE A 86 -12.45 14.88 -5.86
CA ILE A 86 -13.71 14.16 -6.17
C ILE A 86 -13.44 12.69 -6.53
N GLY A 87 -12.19 12.33 -6.81
CA GLY A 87 -11.73 10.98 -7.09
C GLY A 87 -10.29 10.97 -7.58
N GLY A 88 -9.76 9.77 -7.76
CA GLY A 88 -8.41 9.57 -8.27
C GLY A 88 -7.92 8.17 -7.98
N ILE A 89 -6.75 7.88 -8.50
CA ILE A 89 -6.03 6.61 -8.31
C ILE A 89 -4.60 6.89 -7.86
N GLY A 90 -3.98 5.89 -7.23
CA GLY A 90 -2.57 5.93 -6.90
C GLY A 90 -1.94 4.55 -6.98
N ALA A 91 -0.63 4.53 -7.19
CA ALA A 91 0.18 3.34 -7.08
C ALA A 91 1.44 3.66 -6.27
N CYS A 92 1.76 2.80 -5.31
CA CYS A 92 2.93 2.93 -4.46
C CYS A 92 3.79 1.68 -4.56
N GLN A 93 5.08 1.88 -4.77
CA GLN A 93 6.11 0.85 -4.71
C GLN A 93 6.82 0.97 -3.37
N THR A 94 6.94 -0.13 -2.66
CA THR A 94 7.58 -0.15 -1.35
C THR A 94 8.84 -1.00 -1.38
N HIS A 95 9.81 -0.61 -0.56
CA HIS A 95 11.03 -1.36 -0.32
C HIS A 95 11.24 -1.48 1.18
N ASP A 96 11.31 -2.69 1.68
CA ASP A 96 11.65 -2.93 3.07
C ASP A 96 13.18 -3.01 3.28
N PRO A 97 13.66 -3.01 4.54
CA PRO A 97 15.08 -3.10 4.84
C PRO A 97 15.75 -4.39 4.37
N ASP A 98 15.00 -5.48 4.22
CA ASP A 98 15.50 -6.80 3.81
C ASP A 98 15.59 -6.95 2.29
N GLY A 99 15.06 -5.96 1.55
CA GLY A 99 15.08 -5.88 0.09
C GLY A 99 13.83 -6.46 -0.57
N ASP A 100 12.84 -6.89 0.20
CA ASP A 100 11.55 -7.28 -0.33
C ASP A 100 10.73 -6.06 -0.76
N ILE A 101 9.86 -6.27 -1.74
CA ILE A 101 9.06 -5.20 -2.35
C ILE A 101 7.58 -5.53 -2.32
N SER A 102 6.73 -4.48 -2.27
CA SER A 102 5.32 -4.63 -2.59
C SER A 102 4.83 -3.54 -3.53
N LEU A 103 3.77 -3.84 -4.27
CA LEU A 103 3.02 -2.90 -5.08
C LEU A 103 1.64 -2.73 -4.46
N ASN A 104 1.30 -1.47 -4.21
CA ASN A 104 0.03 -1.08 -3.61
C ASN A 104 -0.71 -0.18 -4.58
N THR A 105 -2.02 -0.40 -4.74
CA THR A 105 -2.89 0.50 -5.51
C THR A 105 -3.93 1.12 -4.60
N GLY A 106 -4.29 2.37 -4.89
CA GLY A 106 -5.25 3.11 -4.08
C GLY A 106 -6.30 3.82 -4.94
N ILE A 107 -7.50 3.97 -4.39
CA ILE A 107 -8.60 4.73 -4.98
C ILE A 107 -8.99 5.84 -4.00
N PHE A 108 -8.85 7.09 -4.43
CA PHE A 108 -9.29 8.24 -3.65
C PHE A 108 -10.81 8.33 -3.62
N GLN A 109 -11.34 8.55 -2.44
CA GLN A 109 -12.77 8.64 -2.17
C GLN A 109 -13.18 10.12 -1.96
N PRO A 110 -14.41 10.51 -2.34
CA PRO A 110 -14.89 11.88 -2.12
C PRO A 110 -14.95 12.30 -0.64
N ASN A 111 -14.93 11.34 0.29
CA ASN A 111 -14.89 11.61 1.73
C ASN A 111 -13.47 11.92 2.27
N GLY A 112 -12.48 12.04 1.38
CA GLY A 112 -11.09 12.36 1.74
C GLY A 112 -10.26 11.16 2.22
N THR A 113 -10.77 9.94 2.09
CA THR A 113 -9.99 8.72 2.36
C THR A 113 -9.45 8.09 1.08
N ILE A 114 -8.50 7.18 1.21
CA ILE A 114 -8.00 6.34 0.12
C ILE A 114 -8.20 4.86 0.49
N ALA A 115 -8.85 4.11 -0.38
CA ALA A 115 -8.92 2.66 -0.27
C ALA A 115 -7.69 2.05 -0.96
N VAL A 116 -6.85 1.36 -0.20
CA VAL A 116 -5.58 0.79 -0.67
C VAL A 116 -5.65 -0.73 -0.68
N THR A 117 -5.05 -1.33 -1.70
CA THR A 117 -4.92 -2.80 -1.80
C THR A 117 -3.47 -3.15 -2.14
N ILE A 118 -2.88 -4.12 -1.44
CA ILE A 118 -1.62 -4.74 -1.85
C ILE A 118 -1.93 -5.63 -3.06
N THR A 119 -1.40 -5.29 -4.23
CA THR A 119 -1.68 -6.00 -5.49
C THR A 119 -0.64 -7.03 -5.86
N ALA A 120 0.58 -6.89 -5.35
CA ALA A 120 1.68 -7.84 -5.52
C ALA A 120 2.73 -7.62 -4.43
N GLY A 121 3.56 -8.63 -4.18
CA GLY A 121 4.71 -8.53 -3.27
C GLY A 121 5.68 -9.69 -3.44
N THR A 122 6.89 -9.52 -2.92
CA THR A 122 7.90 -10.58 -2.76
C THR A 122 8.05 -10.94 -1.30
N GLY A 123 8.75 -12.06 -0.99
CA GLY A 123 8.97 -12.52 0.37
C GLY A 123 7.70 -12.55 1.20
N GLN A 124 7.75 -11.95 2.37
CA GLN A 124 6.62 -11.88 3.29
C GLN A 124 5.41 -11.09 2.73
N TRP A 125 5.65 -10.11 1.85
CA TRP A 125 4.59 -9.30 1.25
C TRP A 125 3.73 -10.07 0.25
N ALA A 126 4.25 -11.19 -0.32
CA ALA A 126 3.49 -12.04 -1.23
C ALA A 126 2.24 -12.64 -0.54
N ALA A 127 2.35 -13.01 0.74
CA ALA A 127 1.25 -13.55 1.54
C ALA A 127 0.16 -12.51 1.84
N LEU A 128 0.48 -11.22 1.72
CA LEU A 128 -0.44 -10.09 1.94
C LEU A 128 -1.13 -9.59 0.66
N THR A 129 -0.88 -10.24 -0.48
CA THR A 129 -1.57 -9.86 -1.74
C THR A 129 -3.08 -9.97 -1.56
N GLY A 130 -3.79 -8.88 -1.87
CA GLY A 130 -5.22 -8.74 -1.64
C GLY A 130 -5.60 -8.09 -0.30
N ALA A 131 -4.67 -7.90 0.63
CA ALA A 131 -4.91 -7.17 1.87
C ALA A 131 -5.32 -5.73 1.57
N LYS A 132 -6.29 -5.23 2.34
CA LYS A 132 -6.90 -3.90 2.15
C LYS A 132 -6.66 -3.00 3.34
N PHE A 133 -6.49 -1.73 3.06
CA PHE A 133 -6.29 -0.68 4.04
C PHE A 133 -7.12 0.54 3.67
N GLN A 134 -7.45 1.33 4.67
CA GLN A 134 -7.99 2.67 4.47
C GLN A 134 -6.98 3.69 4.98
N GLY A 135 -6.56 4.58 4.09
CA GLY A 135 -5.69 5.71 4.42
C GLY A 135 -6.50 6.98 4.62
N LYS A 136 -6.03 7.86 5.51
CA LYS A 136 -6.61 9.19 5.74
C LYS A 136 -5.51 10.19 6.06
N THR A 137 -5.50 11.31 5.36
CA THR A 137 -4.60 12.42 5.67
C THR A 137 -4.95 13.00 7.04
N ARG A 138 -3.96 13.08 7.92
CA ARG A 138 -4.04 13.70 9.25
C ARG A 138 -3.68 15.18 9.16
N ASN A 139 -2.62 15.48 8.42
CA ASN A 139 -2.13 16.86 8.25
C ASN A 139 -1.45 17.02 6.89
N SER A 140 -1.55 18.22 6.33
CA SER A 140 -0.84 18.62 5.11
C SER A 140 0.03 19.82 5.43
N LEU A 141 1.31 19.68 5.09
CA LEU A 141 2.31 20.74 5.20
C LEU A 141 2.68 21.20 3.80
N ASP A 142 3.37 22.33 3.69
CA ASP A 142 3.88 22.75 2.38
C ASP A 142 4.86 21.69 1.83
N GLY A 143 4.45 21.06 0.72
CA GLY A 143 5.23 20.00 0.08
C GLY A 143 5.21 18.63 0.78
N GLY A 144 4.47 18.45 1.86
CA GLY A 144 4.41 17.19 2.58
C GLY A 144 3.05 16.84 3.17
N THR A 145 2.87 15.57 3.51
CA THR A 145 1.66 15.05 4.16
C THR A 145 2.02 14.08 5.27
N VAL A 146 1.17 14.05 6.30
CA VAL A 146 1.14 13.01 7.33
C VAL A 146 -0.22 12.35 7.26
N TYR A 147 -0.24 11.03 7.25
CA TYR A 147 -1.47 10.25 7.13
C TYR A 147 -1.41 8.99 7.97
N ASP A 148 -2.56 8.46 8.31
CA ASP A 148 -2.73 7.17 8.96
C ASP A 148 -3.29 6.17 7.97
N PHE A 149 -2.99 4.89 8.17
CA PHE A 149 -3.61 3.80 7.47
C PHE A 149 -3.98 2.68 8.45
N VAL A 150 -5.17 2.14 8.25
CA VAL A 150 -5.71 1.05 9.06
C VAL A 150 -6.13 -0.10 8.16
N PRO A 151 -5.93 -1.35 8.59
CA PRO A 151 -6.43 -2.51 7.84
C PRO A 151 -7.96 -2.51 7.82
N VAL A 152 -8.53 -3.01 6.71
CA VAL A 152 -9.96 -3.17 6.51
C VAL A 152 -10.24 -4.66 6.30
N ASN A 153 -11.14 -5.20 7.09
CA ASN A 153 -11.58 -6.61 7.00
C ASN A 153 -12.60 -6.81 5.87
#